data_a1a26e212a7f6cde99f3ad9d2f0498ca
#
_entry.id   a1a26e212a7f6cde99f3ad9d2f0498ca
#
_cell.length_a   1.000
_cell.length_b   1.000
_cell.length_c   1.000
_cell.angle_alpha   90.00
_cell.angle_beta   90.00
_cell.angle_gamma   90.00
#
_symmetry.space_group_name_H-M   'P 1'
#
loop_
_entity.id
_entity.type
_entity.pdbx_description
1 polymer ?
#
loop_
_entity_poly.entity_id
_entity_poly.type
_entity_poly.pdbx_seq_one_letter_code
_entity_poly.pdbx_strand_id
1 'polypeptide(L)'
;LIGRFGYRMKLVTYTTTSANMMLREIGLVLFLASVGIKAGAGFWDTVVQGDGLKYVGCGFLITIIPILIVGTIARLKFKFNYFTIMGMLAGTYTDPPALAYANASCSKEAPAVGYSTVYPLSMFLRIFSAQIVVLFFCG
;
A
#
# COMPACT_ATOMS: atom_id res chain seq x y z
N LEU A 1 -4.75 -19.42 -10.30
CA LEU A 1 -5.07 -19.99 -11.62
C LEU A 1 -3.94 -20.90 -12.11
N ILE A 2 -2.70 -20.44 -12.18
CA ILE A 2 -1.54 -21.21 -12.66
C ILE A 2 -1.32 -22.47 -11.81
N GLY A 3 -1.40 -22.38 -10.47
CA GLY A 3 -1.25 -23.53 -9.58
C GLY A 3 -2.32 -24.61 -9.75
N ARG A 4 -3.52 -24.27 -10.28
CA ARG A 4 -4.59 -25.23 -10.50
C ARG A 4 -4.57 -25.84 -11.91
N PHE A 5 -4.12 -25.10 -12.92
CA PHE A 5 -4.12 -25.54 -14.31
C PHE A 5 -2.73 -25.92 -14.82
N GLY A 6 -1.66 -25.49 -14.16
CA GLY A 6 -0.27 -25.76 -14.59
C GLY A 6 0.10 -27.25 -14.64
N TYR A 7 -0.50 -28.07 -13.77
CA TYR A 7 -0.31 -29.51 -13.80
C TYR A 7 -0.74 -30.13 -15.14
N ARG A 8 -1.79 -29.61 -15.75
CA ARG A 8 -2.29 -30.08 -17.05
C ARG A 8 -1.35 -29.73 -18.21
N MET A 9 -0.53 -28.69 -18.05
CA MET A 9 0.46 -28.21 -19.02
C MET A 9 1.88 -28.73 -18.72
N LYS A 10 2.04 -29.70 -17.81
CA LYS A 10 3.35 -30.20 -17.33
C LYS A 10 4.30 -29.11 -16.81
N LEU A 11 3.75 -27.97 -16.35
CA LEU A 11 4.53 -26.92 -15.69
C LEU A 11 4.70 -27.28 -14.21
N VAL A 12 5.93 -27.23 -13.74
CA VAL A 12 6.23 -27.36 -12.31
C VAL A 12 5.75 -26.08 -11.61
N THR A 13 4.61 -26.19 -10.91
CA THR A 13 3.96 -25.04 -10.23
C THR A 13 4.35 -24.95 -8.76
N TYR A 14 5.27 -25.78 -8.31
CA TYR A 14 5.75 -25.80 -6.95
C TYR A 14 6.94 -24.86 -6.80
N THR A 15 6.75 -23.77 -6.06
CA THR A 15 7.81 -22.85 -5.64
C THR A 15 7.97 -22.92 -4.13
N THR A 16 9.20 -22.87 -3.65
CA THR A 16 9.48 -22.80 -2.21
C THR A 16 9.03 -21.45 -1.65
N THR A 17 8.67 -21.40 -0.39
CA THR A 17 8.27 -20.16 0.30
C THR A 17 9.36 -19.09 0.17
N SER A 18 10.63 -19.48 0.28
CA SER A 18 11.78 -18.58 0.12
C SER A 18 11.86 -17.99 -1.30
N ALA A 19 11.64 -18.80 -2.35
CA ALA A 19 11.63 -18.32 -3.72
C ALA A 19 10.48 -17.33 -3.96
N ASN A 20 9.29 -17.58 -3.40
CA ASN A 20 8.16 -16.66 -3.49
C ASN A 20 8.45 -15.32 -2.79
N MET A 21 9.09 -15.35 -1.61
CA MET A 21 9.49 -14.13 -0.91
C MET A 21 10.51 -13.33 -1.72
N MET A 22 11.53 -13.99 -2.27
CA MET A 22 12.55 -13.35 -3.10
C MET A 22 11.95 -12.72 -4.36
N LEU A 23 11.07 -13.43 -5.07
CA LEU A 23 10.37 -12.90 -6.25
C LEU A 23 9.48 -11.70 -5.90
N ARG A 24 8.82 -11.73 -4.75
CA ARG A 24 8.04 -10.60 -4.23
C ARG A 24 8.91 -9.38 -3.98
N GLU A 25 10.07 -9.54 -3.32
CA GLU A 25 10.99 -8.44 -3.04
C GLU A 25 11.55 -7.84 -4.33
N ILE A 26 12.00 -8.67 -5.27
CA ILE A 26 12.46 -8.21 -6.58
C ILE A 26 11.34 -7.44 -7.31
N GLY A 27 10.11 -7.98 -7.32
CA GLY A 27 8.96 -7.32 -7.94
C GLY A 27 8.65 -5.97 -7.31
N LEU A 28 8.72 -5.87 -5.98
CA LEU A 28 8.51 -4.60 -5.27
C LEU A 28 9.59 -3.56 -5.60
N VAL A 29 10.86 -3.98 -5.60
CA VAL A 29 11.99 -3.08 -5.92
C VAL A 29 11.87 -2.55 -7.35
N LEU A 30 11.61 -3.42 -8.32
CA LEU A 30 11.44 -3.03 -9.73
C LEU A 30 10.23 -2.10 -9.93
N PHE A 31 9.12 -2.39 -9.27
CA PHE A 31 7.92 -1.54 -9.31
C PHE A 31 8.21 -0.16 -8.74
N LEU A 32 8.78 -0.08 -7.53
CA LEU A 32 9.11 1.19 -6.89
C LEU A 32 10.16 1.99 -7.68
N ALA A 33 11.17 1.32 -8.26
CA ALA A 33 12.17 1.96 -9.11
C ALA A 33 11.52 2.55 -10.37
N SER A 34 10.67 1.81 -11.06
CA SER A 34 10.01 2.29 -12.28
C SER A 34 9.07 3.47 -12.01
N VAL A 35 8.30 3.42 -10.92
CA VAL A 35 7.43 4.53 -10.49
C VAL A 35 8.25 5.74 -10.08
N GLY A 36 9.34 5.53 -9.33
CA GLY A 36 10.23 6.60 -8.88
C GLY A 36 10.91 7.33 -10.04
N ILE A 37 11.42 6.60 -11.02
CA ILE A 37 12.04 7.20 -12.22
C ILE A 37 11.01 8.00 -13.01
N LYS A 38 9.81 7.44 -13.21
CA LYS A 38 8.74 8.12 -13.96
C LYS A 38 8.25 9.39 -13.24
N ALA A 39 8.07 9.32 -11.94
CA ALA A 39 7.64 10.46 -11.13
C ALA A 39 8.74 11.53 -11.00
N GLY A 40 10.00 11.12 -10.93
CA GLY A 40 11.15 12.00 -10.74
C GLY A 40 11.46 12.88 -11.94
N ALA A 41 11.15 12.45 -13.16
CA ALA A 41 11.49 13.14 -14.39
C ALA A 41 10.93 14.57 -14.51
N GLY A 42 9.76 14.84 -13.91
CA GLY A 42 9.15 16.18 -13.91
C GLY A 42 9.05 16.83 -12.52
N PHE A 43 9.53 16.13 -11.49
CA PHE A 43 9.34 16.53 -10.09
C PHE A 43 10.00 17.88 -9.78
N TRP A 44 11.26 18.04 -10.21
CA TRP A 44 12.04 19.23 -9.94
C TRP A 44 11.42 20.48 -10.57
N ASP A 45 11.04 20.41 -11.82
CA ASP A 45 10.42 21.53 -12.53
C ASP A 45 9.08 21.91 -11.90
N THR A 46 8.28 20.94 -11.52
CA THR A 46 6.97 21.16 -10.88
C THR A 46 7.11 21.78 -9.49
N VAL A 47 8.10 21.34 -8.70
CA VAL A 47 8.29 21.84 -7.33
C VAL A 47 8.93 23.22 -7.30
N VAL A 48 9.91 23.49 -8.19
CA VAL A 48 10.69 24.73 -8.17
C VAL A 48 10.02 25.86 -8.96
N GLN A 49 9.41 25.54 -10.12
CA GLN A 49 8.86 26.57 -11.03
C GLN A 49 7.36 26.81 -10.86
N GLY A 50 6.66 25.96 -10.08
CA GLY A 50 5.21 26.06 -9.89
C GLY A 50 4.79 26.14 -8.43
N ASP A 51 3.49 25.93 -8.20
CA ASP A 51 2.89 25.82 -6.85
C ASP A 51 3.21 24.46 -6.16
N GLY A 52 4.29 23.79 -6.57
CA GLY A 52 4.67 22.45 -6.10
C GLY A 52 4.83 22.37 -4.59
N LEU A 53 5.33 23.43 -3.95
CA LEU A 53 5.46 23.49 -2.49
C LEU A 53 4.08 23.43 -1.80
N LYS A 54 3.06 24.06 -2.39
CA LYS A 54 1.68 23.99 -1.89
C LYS A 54 1.12 22.58 -2.04
N TYR A 55 1.37 21.92 -3.20
CA TYR A 55 0.93 20.53 -3.41
C TYR A 55 1.61 19.55 -2.46
N VAL A 56 2.91 19.72 -2.19
CA VAL A 56 3.63 18.91 -1.19
C VAL A 56 3.03 19.12 0.20
N GLY A 57 2.75 20.36 0.60
CA GLY A 57 2.12 20.68 1.88
C GLY A 57 0.72 20.08 2.01
N CYS A 58 -0.13 20.21 0.97
CA CYS A 58 -1.44 19.59 0.93
C CYS A 58 -1.35 18.05 0.99
N GLY A 59 -0.43 17.45 0.25
CA GLY A 59 -0.20 16.00 0.27
C GLY A 59 0.21 15.49 1.65
N PHE A 60 1.09 16.22 2.32
CA PHE A 60 1.50 15.92 3.70
C PHE A 60 0.31 15.95 4.66
N LEU A 61 -0.53 17.00 4.61
CA LEU A 61 -1.72 17.11 5.46
C LEU A 61 -2.73 15.99 5.17
N ILE A 62 -3.02 15.72 3.90
CA ILE A 62 -3.96 14.65 3.48
C ILE A 62 -3.47 13.28 3.94
N THR A 63 -2.17 13.07 4.04
CA THR A 63 -1.61 11.79 4.49
C THR A 63 -1.60 11.68 6.02
N ILE A 64 -1.13 12.71 6.72
CA ILE A 64 -0.91 12.65 8.17
C ILE A 64 -2.20 12.77 8.98
N ILE A 65 -3.12 13.65 8.58
CA ILE A 65 -4.35 13.88 9.33
C ILE A 65 -5.15 12.59 9.52
N PRO A 66 -5.46 11.81 8.47
CA PRO A 66 -6.19 10.54 8.64
C PRO A 66 -5.43 9.51 9.48
N ILE A 67 -4.10 9.42 9.35
CA ILE A 67 -3.28 8.50 10.15
C ILE A 67 -3.43 8.82 11.64
N LEU A 68 -3.29 10.08 12.00
CA LEU A 68 -3.39 10.50 13.40
C LEU A 68 -4.80 10.29 13.95
N ILE A 69 -5.84 10.68 13.22
CA ILE A 69 -7.23 10.54 13.65
C ILE A 69 -7.59 9.07 13.80
N VAL A 70 -7.41 8.27 12.75
CA VAL A 70 -7.79 6.84 12.74
C VAL A 70 -6.95 6.05 13.73
N GLY A 71 -5.62 6.27 13.75
CA GLY A 71 -4.71 5.61 14.67
C GLY A 71 -5.06 5.89 16.14
N THR A 72 -5.36 7.15 16.46
CA THR A 72 -5.75 7.57 17.82
C THR A 72 -7.09 6.95 18.22
N ILE A 73 -8.10 7.00 17.36
CA ILE A 73 -9.42 6.40 17.62
C ILE A 73 -9.28 4.88 17.78
N ALA A 74 -8.54 4.22 16.91
CA ALA A 74 -8.30 2.78 16.98
C ALA A 74 -7.61 2.38 18.28
N ARG A 75 -6.68 3.20 18.78
CA ARG A 75 -5.97 2.95 20.03
C ARG A 75 -6.81 3.25 21.25
N LEU A 76 -7.46 4.42 21.30
CA LEU A 76 -8.14 4.90 22.51
C LEU A 76 -9.55 4.28 22.65
N LYS A 77 -10.33 4.23 21.57
CA LYS A 77 -11.72 3.76 21.62
C LYS A 77 -11.81 2.23 21.47
N PHE A 78 -11.10 1.67 20.52
CA PHE A 78 -11.17 0.22 20.24
C PHE A 78 -10.09 -0.59 20.94
N LYS A 79 -9.11 0.05 21.58
CA LYS A 79 -8.00 -0.60 22.32
C LYS A 79 -7.25 -1.65 21.52
N PHE A 80 -7.17 -1.48 20.19
CA PHE A 80 -6.40 -2.39 19.35
C PHE A 80 -4.92 -2.40 19.70
N ASN A 81 -4.28 -3.55 19.50
CA ASN A 81 -2.84 -3.68 19.65
C ASN A 81 -2.13 -2.77 18.64
N TYR A 82 -1.04 -2.14 19.07
CA TYR A 82 -0.21 -1.25 18.23
C TYR A 82 0.18 -1.89 16.89
N PHE A 83 0.62 -3.14 16.91
CA PHE A 83 1.03 -3.86 15.71
C PHE A 83 -0.14 -4.15 14.75
N THR A 84 -1.32 -4.41 15.28
CA THR A 84 -2.53 -4.54 14.47
C THR A 84 -2.89 -3.21 13.80
N ILE A 85 -2.78 -2.09 14.53
CA ILE A 85 -3.02 -0.74 13.97
C ILE A 85 -2.00 -0.43 12.86
N MET A 86 -0.71 -0.75 13.05
CA MET A 86 0.30 -0.60 11.99
C MET A 86 -0.09 -1.36 10.71
N GLY A 87 -0.53 -2.61 10.85
CA GLY A 87 -1.01 -3.42 9.73
C GLY A 87 -2.25 -2.82 9.06
N MET A 88 -3.24 -2.38 9.85
CA MET A 88 -4.45 -1.74 9.33
C MET A 88 -4.14 -0.44 8.58
N LEU A 89 -3.26 0.40 9.10
CA LEU A 89 -2.82 1.62 8.42
C LEU A 89 -2.08 1.31 7.13
N ALA A 90 -1.13 0.37 7.13
CA ALA A 90 -0.46 -0.09 5.93
C ALA A 90 -1.46 -0.64 4.88
N GLY A 91 -2.49 -1.37 5.32
CA GLY A 91 -3.58 -1.86 4.46
C GLY A 91 -4.45 -0.75 3.90
N THR A 92 -4.78 0.26 4.69
CA THR A 92 -5.54 1.43 4.25
C THR A 92 -4.81 2.23 3.18
N TYR A 93 -3.50 2.41 3.34
CA TYR A 93 -2.65 3.09 2.34
C TYR A 93 -2.22 2.19 1.19
N THR A 94 -2.58 0.90 1.24
CA THR A 94 -2.17 -0.10 0.23
C THR A 94 -0.65 -0.15 0.04
N ASP A 95 0.07 -0.08 1.16
CA ASP A 95 1.53 0.04 1.21
C ASP A 95 2.18 -1.28 1.70
N PRO A 96 2.61 -2.18 0.77
CA PRO A 96 3.30 -3.42 1.13
C PRO A 96 4.66 -3.22 1.82
N PRO A 97 5.48 -2.21 1.48
CA PRO A 97 6.69 -1.88 2.23
C PRO A 97 6.43 -1.57 3.71
N ALA A 98 5.40 -0.78 4.02
CA ALA A 98 5.01 -0.50 5.40
C ALA A 98 4.58 -1.77 6.16
N LEU A 99 3.89 -2.70 5.49
CA LEU A 99 3.58 -4.02 6.07
C LEU A 99 4.84 -4.83 6.34
N ALA A 100 5.80 -4.83 5.41
CA ALA A 100 7.06 -5.55 5.60
C ALA A 100 7.82 -5.03 6.82
N TYR A 101 7.89 -3.70 7.00
CA TYR A 101 8.47 -3.07 8.18
C TYR A 101 7.71 -3.45 9.47
N ALA A 102 6.38 -3.41 9.46
CA ALA A 102 5.55 -3.78 10.59
C ALA A 102 5.76 -5.25 11.02
N ASN A 103 5.87 -6.17 10.05
CA ASN A 103 6.16 -7.58 10.31
C ASN A 103 7.58 -7.79 10.84
N ALA A 104 8.57 -7.04 10.35
CA ALA A 104 9.94 -7.09 10.85
C ALA A 104 10.04 -6.58 12.31
N SER A 105 9.19 -5.63 12.68
CA SER A 105 9.15 -5.04 14.04
C SER A 105 8.37 -5.91 15.05
N CYS A 106 7.68 -6.94 14.59
CA CYS A 106 6.85 -7.82 15.44
C CYS A 106 7.03 -9.28 15.05
N SER A 107 7.32 -10.11 16.06
CA SER A 107 7.40 -11.57 15.88
C SER A 107 6.06 -12.28 15.72
N LYS A 108 4.95 -11.55 15.67
CA LYS A 108 3.58 -12.07 15.58
C LYS A 108 2.94 -11.68 14.25
N GLU A 109 1.96 -12.45 13.80
CA GLU A 109 1.21 -12.20 12.56
C GLU A 109 0.19 -11.04 12.65
N ALA A 110 0.15 -10.32 13.78
CA ALA A 110 -0.83 -9.26 14.04
C ALA A 110 -0.85 -8.16 12.95
N PRO A 111 0.29 -7.67 12.41
CA PRO A 111 0.26 -6.70 11.31
C PRO A 111 -0.32 -7.27 10.03
N ALA A 112 0.04 -8.51 9.68
CA ALA A 112 -0.45 -9.17 8.47
C ALA A 112 -1.96 -9.39 8.50
N VAL A 113 -2.51 -9.77 9.66
CA VAL A 113 -3.96 -9.91 9.88
C VAL A 113 -4.66 -8.56 9.75
N GLY A 114 -4.15 -7.51 10.41
CA GLY A 114 -4.69 -6.17 10.28
C GLY A 114 -4.71 -5.66 8.84
N TYR A 115 -3.62 -5.87 8.11
CA TYR A 115 -3.48 -5.50 6.71
C TYR A 115 -4.50 -6.23 5.82
N SER A 116 -4.57 -7.56 5.91
CA SER A 116 -5.44 -8.37 5.05
C SER A 116 -6.92 -8.11 5.28
N THR A 117 -7.30 -7.65 6.46
CA THR A 117 -8.69 -7.30 6.79
C THR A 117 -9.11 -6.00 6.10
N VAL A 118 -8.24 -5.00 6.04
CA VAL A 118 -8.59 -3.65 5.56
C VAL A 118 -8.26 -3.46 4.07
N TYR A 119 -7.23 -4.11 3.57
CA TYR A 119 -6.72 -3.93 2.20
C TYR A 119 -7.77 -4.11 1.09
N PRO A 120 -8.61 -5.17 1.06
CA PRO A 120 -9.58 -5.36 0.00
C PRO A 120 -10.62 -4.23 -0.05
N LEU A 121 -11.10 -3.80 1.13
CA LEU A 121 -12.07 -2.71 1.23
C LEU A 121 -11.46 -1.38 0.80
N SER A 122 -10.22 -1.10 1.19
CA SER A 122 -9.50 0.12 0.82
C SER A 122 -9.28 0.20 -0.70
N MET A 123 -8.90 -0.91 -1.32
CA MET A 123 -8.74 -0.99 -2.78
C MET A 123 -10.07 -0.74 -3.50
N PHE A 124 -11.14 -1.38 -3.06
CA PHE A 124 -12.46 -1.17 -3.64
C PHE A 124 -12.91 0.29 -3.54
N LEU A 125 -12.84 0.88 -2.34
CA LEU A 125 -13.24 2.27 -2.12
C LEU A 125 -12.38 3.25 -2.93
N ARG A 126 -11.09 3.00 -3.08
CA ARG A 126 -10.17 3.84 -3.84
C ARG A 126 -10.51 3.84 -5.33
N ILE A 127 -10.78 2.67 -5.91
CA ILE A 127 -11.19 2.54 -7.31
C ILE A 127 -12.54 3.23 -7.52
N PHE A 128 -13.49 2.98 -6.65
CA PHE A 128 -14.84 3.56 -6.73
C PHE A 128 -14.81 5.09 -6.62
N SER A 129 -14.05 5.63 -5.66
CA SER A 129 -13.88 7.07 -5.50
C SER A 129 -13.25 7.72 -6.72
N ALA A 130 -12.22 7.09 -7.31
CA ALA A 130 -11.59 7.60 -8.52
C ALA A 130 -12.57 7.63 -9.69
N GLN A 131 -13.40 6.61 -9.87
CA GLN A 131 -14.41 6.57 -10.91
C GLN A 131 -15.47 7.67 -10.72
N ILE A 132 -15.94 7.91 -9.49
CA ILE A 132 -16.86 8.99 -9.18
C ILE A 132 -16.27 10.34 -9.57
N VAL A 133 -15.03 10.62 -9.16
CA VAL A 133 -14.35 11.88 -9.48
C VAL A 133 -14.26 12.07 -11.01
N VAL A 134 -13.86 11.04 -11.75
CA VAL A 134 -13.77 11.13 -13.22
C VAL A 134 -15.14 11.42 -13.84
N LEU A 135 -16.18 10.73 -13.39
CA LEU A 135 -17.54 10.93 -13.93
C LEU A 135 -18.11 12.34 -13.65
N PHE A 136 -17.79 12.93 -12.47
CA PHE A 136 -18.32 14.25 -12.11
C PHE A 136 -17.50 15.41 -12.67
N PHE A 137 -16.19 15.24 -12.88
CA PHE A 137 -15.30 16.34 -13.28
C PHE A 137 -14.75 16.22 -14.69
N CYS A 138 -14.81 15.05 -15.31
CA CYS A 138 -14.28 14.81 -16.67
C CYS A 138 -15.34 14.27 -17.65
N GLY A 139 -16.61 14.10 -17.19
CA GLY A 139 -17.75 13.63 -18.01
C GLY A 139 -18.56 14.73 -18.66
#